data_0d197cbf4bc216d20ecc5a970f8cf1ae
#
_entry.id   0d197cbf4bc216d20ecc5a970f8cf1ae
#
_cell.length_a   1.000
_cell.length_b   1.000
_cell.length_c   1.000
_cell.angle_alpha   90.00
_cell.angle_beta   90.00
_cell.angle_gamma   90.00
#
_symmetry.space_group_name_H-M   'P 1'
#
loop_
_entity.id
_entity.type
_entity.pdbx_description
1 polymer ?
#
loop_
_entity_poly.entity_id
_entity_poly.type
_entity_poly.pdbx_seq_one_letter_code
_entity_poly.pdbx_strand_id
1 'polypeptide(L)'
;MSADKAVQSRPRWRVAIVDDHERSRSALRAAIWAAGGEVVGESVRCADALAVVRRAAPDVAICAAGLPDGDGVQTAAQLTAADYPVVLVTSHTDEALVERARGAGIMAYLLKPLRAAELAPALDLAIARFAETRQLRQTLEDRKVIERAKGTLMTRFGLTEDEAFKRLRRAAMDSRKPMVEVARALLVSESVIS
;
A
#
# COMPACT_ATOMS: atom_id res chain seq x y z
N MET A 1 -34.47 21.24 -24.01
CA MET A 1 -34.00 21.13 -22.63
C MET A 1 -33.21 19.84 -22.50
N SER A 2 -31.93 19.93 -22.82
CA SER A 2 -31.00 18.78 -22.72
C SER A 2 -30.37 18.80 -21.33
N ALA A 3 -30.72 17.82 -20.52
CA ALA A 3 -30.08 17.59 -19.25
C ALA A 3 -28.65 17.12 -19.53
N ASP A 4 -27.71 17.98 -19.21
CA ASP A 4 -26.29 17.74 -19.21
C ASP A 4 -26.00 16.61 -18.17
N LYS A 5 -25.86 15.36 -18.65
CA LYS A 5 -25.32 14.26 -17.88
C LYS A 5 -23.84 14.58 -17.67
N ALA A 6 -23.55 15.30 -16.60
CA ALA A 6 -22.19 15.41 -16.09
C ALA A 6 -21.65 13.97 -15.97
N VAL A 7 -20.79 13.60 -16.89
CA VAL A 7 -19.94 12.41 -16.76
C VAL A 7 -19.14 12.64 -15.50
N GLN A 8 -19.55 12.00 -14.40
CA GLN A 8 -18.77 12.00 -13.15
C GLN A 8 -17.46 11.30 -13.48
N SER A 9 -16.45 12.08 -13.86
CA SER A 9 -15.09 11.58 -13.99
C SER A 9 -14.66 11.03 -12.64
N ARG A 10 -14.09 9.83 -12.66
CA ARG A 10 -13.53 9.21 -11.45
C ARG A 10 -12.61 10.22 -10.74
N PRO A 11 -12.73 10.41 -9.42
CA PRO A 11 -11.86 11.35 -8.70
C PRO A 11 -10.40 10.97 -8.93
N ARG A 12 -9.53 11.97 -8.97
CA ARG A 12 -8.09 11.76 -9.16
C ARG A 12 -7.49 10.85 -8.09
N TRP A 13 -7.93 11.04 -6.83
CA TRP A 13 -7.57 10.18 -5.70
C TRP A 13 -8.76 9.99 -4.78
N ARG A 14 -8.82 8.82 -4.18
CA ARG A 14 -9.66 8.51 -3.02
C ARG A 14 -8.77 8.58 -1.79
N VAL A 15 -9.01 9.52 -0.88
CA VAL A 15 -8.13 9.82 0.25
C VAL A 15 -8.84 9.50 1.56
N ALA A 16 -8.15 8.79 2.48
CA ALA A 16 -8.57 8.72 3.87
C ALA A 16 -7.76 9.70 4.72
N ILE A 17 -8.38 10.33 5.71
CA ILE A 17 -7.74 11.27 6.63
C ILE A 17 -7.78 10.72 8.05
N VAL A 18 -6.62 10.70 8.72
CA VAL A 18 -6.48 10.37 10.14
C VAL A 18 -5.83 11.57 10.84
N ASP A 19 -6.65 12.43 11.43
CA ASP A 19 -6.21 13.66 12.12
C ASP A 19 -7.28 14.06 13.14
N ASP A 20 -6.92 14.35 14.36
CA ASP A 20 -7.85 14.70 15.43
C ASP A 20 -8.36 16.15 15.35
N HIS A 21 -7.60 17.03 14.70
CA HIS A 21 -7.92 18.45 14.61
C HIS A 21 -8.88 18.77 13.47
N GLU A 22 -10.11 19.19 13.81
CA GLU A 22 -11.13 19.51 12.80
C GLU A 22 -10.69 20.58 11.80
N ARG A 23 -9.96 21.61 12.24
CA ARG A 23 -9.43 22.64 11.34
C ARG A 23 -8.47 22.04 10.30
N SER A 24 -7.64 21.09 10.71
CA SER A 24 -6.70 20.38 9.83
C SER A 24 -7.47 19.53 8.82
N ARG A 25 -8.43 18.73 9.27
CA ARG A 25 -9.26 17.91 8.38
C ARG A 25 -10.04 18.77 7.39
N SER A 26 -10.64 19.86 7.84
CA SER A 26 -11.37 20.80 6.96
C SER A 26 -10.46 21.40 5.88
N ALA A 27 -9.25 21.81 6.23
CA ALA A 27 -8.26 22.31 5.28
C ALA A 27 -7.84 21.22 4.28
N LEU A 28 -7.61 19.99 4.76
CA LEU A 28 -7.29 18.83 3.89
C LEU A 28 -8.43 18.52 2.94
N ARG A 29 -9.69 18.46 3.42
CA ARG A 29 -10.87 18.25 2.54
C ARG A 29 -10.92 19.27 1.41
N ALA A 30 -10.77 20.55 1.76
CA ALA A 30 -10.81 21.64 0.77
C ALA A 30 -9.67 21.52 -0.26
N ALA A 31 -8.44 21.21 0.21
CA ALA A 31 -7.28 21.05 -0.67
C ALA A 31 -7.38 19.82 -1.56
N ILE A 32 -7.86 18.67 -1.05
CA ILE A 32 -8.10 17.45 -1.81
C ILE A 32 -9.15 17.69 -2.88
N TRP A 33 -10.28 18.32 -2.52
CA TRP A 33 -11.35 18.67 -3.47
C TRP A 33 -10.85 19.60 -4.57
N ALA A 34 -10.14 20.67 -4.22
CA ALA A 34 -9.58 21.61 -5.18
C ALA A 34 -8.60 20.96 -6.16
N ALA A 35 -7.92 19.89 -5.74
CA ALA A 35 -7.01 19.12 -6.58
C ALA A 35 -7.68 17.96 -7.36
N GLY A 36 -9.02 17.85 -7.29
CA GLY A 36 -9.79 16.83 -8.00
C GLY A 36 -9.87 15.46 -7.32
N GLY A 37 -9.52 15.39 -6.03
CA GLY A 37 -9.64 14.19 -5.21
C GLY A 37 -10.95 14.14 -4.40
N GLU A 38 -11.17 13.03 -3.73
CA GLU A 38 -12.32 12.77 -2.86
C GLU A 38 -11.85 12.22 -1.51
N VAL A 39 -12.44 12.71 -0.40
CA VAL A 39 -12.25 12.13 0.92
C VAL A 39 -13.28 11.03 1.14
N VAL A 40 -12.79 9.79 1.29
CA VAL A 40 -13.64 8.58 1.39
C VAL A 40 -13.74 8.01 2.80
N GLY A 41 -12.95 8.52 3.74
CA GLY A 41 -13.00 8.10 5.12
C GLY A 41 -12.22 9.05 6.04
N GLU A 42 -12.68 9.20 7.26
CA GLU A 42 -12.02 10.02 8.28
C GLU A 42 -11.97 9.29 9.61
N SER A 43 -10.85 9.41 10.32
CA SER A 43 -10.69 8.98 11.70
C SER A 43 -10.02 10.08 12.51
N VAL A 44 -10.40 10.19 13.77
CA VAL A 44 -9.80 11.13 14.74
C VAL A 44 -8.91 10.43 15.76
N ARG A 45 -8.78 9.10 15.66
CA ARG A 45 -8.06 8.25 16.62
C ARG A 45 -7.21 7.19 15.91
N CYS A 46 -6.10 6.84 16.55
CA CYS A 46 -5.25 5.71 16.11
C CYS A 46 -6.04 4.40 16.08
N ALA A 47 -6.82 4.15 17.14
CA ALA A 47 -7.56 2.90 17.32
C ALA A 47 -8.51 2.57 16.16
N ASP A 48 -9.12 3.58 15.54
CA ASP A 48 -10.13 3.43 14.49
C ASP A 48 -9.54 3.50 13.08
N ALA A 49 -8.31 4.02 12.94
CA ALA A 49 -7.71 4.36 11.67
C ALA A 49 -7.69 3.19 10.67
N LEU A 50 -7.20 2.03 11.10
CA LEU A 50 -7.10 0.85 10.22
C LEU A 50 -8.47 0.34 9.77
N ALA A 51 -9.46 0.34 10.65
CA ALA A 51 -10.82 -0.10 10.32
C ALA A 51 -11.50 0.85 9.32
N VAL A 52 -11.31 2.17 9.52
CA VAL A 52 -11.81 3.20 8.60
C VAL A 52 -11.16 3.07 7.23
N VAL A 53 -9.84 2.96 7.17
CA VAL A 53 -9.08 2.86 5.92
C VAL A 53 -9.45 1.58 5.15
N ARG A 54 -9.55 0.43 5.82
CA ARG A 54 -9.98 -0.84 5.19
C ARG A 54 -11.37 -0.74 4.58
N ARG A 55 -12.33 -0.16 5.32
CA ARG A 55 -13.71 0.01 4.83
C ARG A 55 -13.80 0.97 3.66
N ALA A 56 -13.04 2.07 3.71
CA ALA A 56 -13.04 3.10 2.69
C ALA A 56 -12.27 2.68 1.43
N ALA A 57 -11.29 1.77 1.56
CA ALA A 57 -10.38 1.34 0.49
C ALA A 57 -9.84 2.54 -0.34
N PRO A 58 -9.12 3.47 0.29
CA PRO A 58 -8.58 4.66 -0.38
C PRO A 58 -7.37 4.30 -1.25
N ASP A 59 -7.03 5.20 -2.17
CA ASP A 59 -5.78 5.13 -2.94
C ASP A 59 -4.57 5.56 -2.07
N VAL A 60 -4.80 6.42 -1.07
CA VAL A 60 -3.78 6.92 -0.13
C VAL A 60 -4.42 7.37 1.18
N ALA A 61 -3.70 7.21 2.29
CA ALA A 61 -4.08 7.76 3.58
C ALA A 61 -3.18 8.95 3.95
N ILE A 62 -3.77 9.98 4.54
CA ILE A 62 -3.05 11.08 5.20
C ILE A 62 -3.18 10.87 6.70
N CYS A 63 -2.07 10.81 7.42
CA CYS A 63 -2.06 10.54 8.85
C CYS A 63 -1.30 11.64 9.61
N ALA A 64 -1.90 12.22 10.64
CA ALA A 64 -1.22 13.15 11.54
C ALA A 64 -0.18 12.40 12.39
N ALA A 65 0.98 12.99 12.60
CA ALA A 65 2.07 12.38 13.39
C ALA A 65 1.70 12.26 14.89
N GLY A 66 0.91 13.18 15.42
CA GLY A 66 0.38 13.14 16.79
C GLY A 66 -1.12 12.93 16.75
N LEU A 67 -1.63 12.02 17.58
CA LEU A 67 -3.05 11.73 17.77
C LEU A 67 -3.34 11.59 19.26
N PRO A 68 -4.56 11.87 19.74
CA PRO A 68 -4.86 11.96 21.18
C PRO A 68 -4.72 10.63 21.92
N ASP A 69 -4.86 9.51 21.21
CA ASP A 69 -4.84 8.15 21.76
C ASP A 69 -3.59 7.36 21.38
N GLY A 70 -2.58 8.01 20.74
CA GLY A 70 -1.35 7.31 20.40
C GLY A 70 -0.44 8.01 19.40
N ASP A 71 0.48 7.22 18.88
CA ASP A 71 1.51 7.66 17.96
C ASP A 71 1.05 7.49 16.50
N GLY A 72 0.89 8.63 15.81
CA GLY A 72 0.50 8.64 14.41
C GLY A 72 1.53 8.02 13.47
N VAL A 73 2.83 8.04 13.81
CA VAL A 73 3.87 7.34 13.00
C VAL A 73 3.67 5.83 13.09
N GLN A 74 3.37 5.30 14.28
CA GLN A 74 3.08 3.89 14.46
C GLN A 74 1.77 3.49 13.75
N THR A 75 0.75 4.35 13.81
CA THR A 75 -0.51 4.17 13.06
C THR A 75 -0.23 4.13 11.55
N ALA A 76 0.56 5.08 11.03
CA ALA A 76 0.96 5.11 9.64
C ALA A 76 1.74 3.84 9.22
N ALA A 77 2.61 3.32 10.11
CA ALA A 77 3.30 2.04 9.88
C ALA A 77 2.32 0.86 9.76
N GLN A 78 1.29 0.81 10.60
CA GLN A 78 0.25 -0.22 10.53
C GLN A 78 -0.56 -0.13 9.23
N LEU A 79 -0.88 1.08 8.76
CA LEU A 79 -1.56 1.30 7.48
C LEU A 79 -0.68 0.87 6.30
N THR A 80 0.62 1.21 6.34
CA THR A 80 1.60 0.79 5.33
C THR A 80 1.76 -0.73 5.29
N ALA A 81 1.81 -1.39 6.46
CA ALA A 81 1.84 -2.85 6.57
C ALA A 81 0.54 -3.52 6.08
N ALA A 82 -0.59 -2.80 6.14
CA ALA A 82 -1.88 -3.23 5.60
C ALA A 82 -2.06 -2.90 4.11
N ASP A 83 -0.98 -2.54 3.42
CA ASP A 83 -0.92 -2.29 1.97
C ASP A 83 -1.58 -0.99 1.51
N TYR A 84 -1.53 0.06 2.35
CA TYR A 84 -1.98 1.41 1.99
C TYR A 84 -0.80 2.39 1.98
N PRO A 85 -0.61 3.20 0.91
CA PRO A 85 0.36 4.28 0.93
C PRO A 85 -0.07 5.37 1.92
N VAL A 86 0.91 5.91 2.66
CA VAL A 86 0.65 6.92 3.70
C VAL A 86 1.51 8.15 3.47
N VAL A 87 0.88 9.32 3.57
CA VAL A 87 1.53 10.62 3.72
C VAL A 87 1.37 11.08 5.17
N LEU A 88 2.47 11.33 5.85
CA LEU A 88 2.46 11.82 7.22
C LEU A 88 2.29 13.35 7.22
N VAL A 89 1.48 13.87 8.13
CA VAL A 89 1.32 15.32 8.33
C VAL A 89 1.73 15.67 9.75
N THR A 90 2.63 16.67 9.89
CA THR A 90 3.19 17.03 11.19
C THR A 90 3.35 18.54 11.34
N SER A 91 3.31 19.04 12.55
CA SER A 91 3.61 20.45 12.88
C SER A 91 5.10 20.67 13.13
N HIS A 92 5.87 19.61 13.35
CA HIS A 92 7.29 19.68 13.69
C HIS A 92 8.03 18.61 12.91
N THR A 93 9.21 18.97 12.39
CA THR A 93 10.15 18.02 11.82
C THR A 93 11.43 18.08 12.62
N ASP A 94 11.70 17.03 13.36
CA ASP A 94 13.02 16.74 13.87
C ASP A 94 13.60 15.50 13.18
N GLU A 95 14.89 15.30 13.32
CA GLU A 95 15.59 14.18 12.69
C GLU A 95 15.05 12.83 13.16
N ALA A 96 14.65 12.75 14.44
CA ALA A 96 14.09 11.53 15.02
C ALA A 96 12.74 11.15 14.38
N LEU A 97 11.85 12.13 14.12
CA LEU A 97 10.58 11.89 13.43
C LEU A 97 10.82 11.42 11.99
N VAL A 98 11.78 12.04 11.28
CA VAL A 98 12.12 11.68 9.89
C VAL A 98 12.65 10.25 9.83
N GLU A 99 13.56 9.85 10.72
CA GLU A 99 14.09 8.48 10.78
C GLU A 99 13.01 7.45 11.15
N ARG A 100 12.13 7.78 12.09
CA ARG A 100 11.00 6.92 12.44
C ARG A 100 10.03 6.75 11.27
N ALA A 101 9.70 7.83 10.56
CA ALA A 101 8.84 7.80 9.37
C ALA A 101 9.46 6.95 8.26
N ARG A 102 10.77 7.07 8.03
CA ARG A 102 11.51 6.26 7.07
C ARG A 102 11.48 4.77 7.44
N GLY A 103 11.77 4.45 8.70
CA GLY A 103 11.71 3.08 9.22
C GLY A 103 10.31 2.45 9.15
N ALA A 104 9.27 3.27 9.25
CA ALA A 104 7.87 2.88 9.11
C ALA A 104 7.42 2.68 7.65
N GLY A 105 8.28 2.93 6.67
CA GLY A 105 7.96 2.83 5.25
C GLY A 105 7.01 3.92 4.75
N ILE A 106 6.97 5.06 5.44
CA ILE A 106 6.16 6.22 5.05
C ILE A 106 6.79 6.88 3.83
N MET A 107 5.99 7.13 2.80
CA MET A 107 6.47 7.52 1.47
C MET A 107 6.71 9.02 1.32
N ALA A 108 5.96 9.84 2.07
CA ALA A 108 6.10 11.30 2.06
C ALA A 108 5.62 11.88 3.39
N TYR A 109 6.06 13.10 3.70
CA TYR A 109 5.50 13.89 4.80
C TYR A 109 5.27 15.33 4.36
N LEU A 110 4.32 15.99 5.00
CA LEU A 110 3.95 17.39 4.79
C LEU A 110 3.97 18.14 6.12
N LEU A 111 4.40 19.39 6.08
CA LEU A 111 4.40 20.27 7.24
C LEU A 111 3.08 21.05 7.36
N LYS A 112 2.59 21.17 8.58
CA LYS A 112 1.52 22.13 8.91
C LYS A 112 2.13 23.55 9.10
N PRO A 113 1.52 24.63 8.58
CA PRO A 113 0.25 24.67 7.86
C PRO A 113 0.38 24.15 6.41
N LEU A 114 -0.59 23.31 5.99
CA LEU A 114 -0.58 22.67 4.69
C LEU A 114 -0.80 23.68 3.56
N ARG A 115 0.03 23.63 2.55
CA ARG A 115 -0.15 24.38 1.31
C ARG A 115 -0.81 23.49 0.28
N ALA A 116 -1.92 23.94 -0.30
CA ALA A 116 -2.66 23.17 -1.30
C ALA A 116 -1.78 22.73 -2.49
N ALA A 117 -0.82 23.57 -2.89
CA ALA A 117 0.12 23.25 -3.96
C ALA A 117 1.11 22.10 -3.66
N GLU A 118 1.34 21.79 -2.38
CA GLU A 118 2.26 20.71 -1.96
C GLU A 118 1.52 19.37 -1.85
N LEU A 119 0.20 19.38 -1.68
CA LEU A 119 -0.60 18.19 -1.44
C LEU A 119 -0.61 17.24 -2.64
N ALA A 120 -0.94 17.74 -3.82
CA ALA A 120 -1.05 16.92 -5.02
C ALA A 120 0.25 16.21 -5.38
N PRO A 121 1.42 16.89 -5.44
CA PRO A 121 2.69 16.22 -5.67
C PRO A 121 3.04 15.18 -4.59
N ALA A 122 2.72 15.43 -3.32
CA ALA A 122 3.00 14.50 -2.24
C ALA A 122 2.15 13.23 -2.33
N LEU A 123 0.86 13.35 -2.67
CA LEU A 123 -0.02 12.20 -2.89
C LEU A 123 0.42 11.36 -4.09
N ASP A 124 0.70 12.00 -5.24
CA ASP A 124 1.18 11.30 -6.43
C ASP A 124 2.50 10.56 -6.15
N LEU A 125 3.45 11.24 -5.47
CA LEU A 125 4.73 10.64 -5.11
C LEU A 125 4.56 9.46 -4.17
N ALA A 126 3.70 9.59 -3.14
CA ALA A 126 3.45 8.53 -2.17
C ALA A 126 2.86 7.28 -2.84
N ILE A 127 1.85 7.47 -3.69
CA ILE A 127 1.21 6.37 -4.43
C ILE A 127 2.20 5.70 -5.38
N ALA A 128 2.96 6.48 -6.16
CA ALA A 128 3.93 5.94 -7.11
C ALA A 128 5.04 5.14 -6.41
N ARG A 129 5.66 5.68 -5.37
CA ARG A 129 6.72 5.00 -4.60
C ARG A 129 6.22 3.76 -3.88
N PHE A 130 4.99 3.82 -3.36
CA PHE A 130 4.39 2.67 -2.72
C PHE A 130 4.15 1.53 -3.72
N ALA A 131 3.61 1.85 -4.90
CA ALA A 131 3.40 0.88 -5.97
C ALA A 131 4.73 0.22 -6.42
N GLU A 132 5.79 1.02 -6.60
CA GLU A 132 7.13 0.52 -6.94
C GLU A 132 7.68 -0.42 -5.86
N THR A 133 7.64 0.00 -4.61
CA THR A 133 8.12 -0.80 -3.47
C THR A 133 7.33 -2.10 -3.34
N ARG A 134 6.02 -2.05 -3.52
CA ARG A 134 5.13 -3.21 -3.50
C ARG A 134 5.47 -4.19 -4.62
N GLN A 135 5.69 -3.69 -5.82
CA GLN A 135 6.08 -4.52 -6.97
C GLN A 135 7.41 -5.22 -6.74
N LEU A 136 8.41 -4.51 -6.21
CA LEU A 136 9.70 -5.10 -5.87
C LEU A 136 9.58 -6.19 -4.80
N ARG A 137 8.82 -5.94 -3.73
CA ARG A 137 8.55 -6.95 -2.69
C ARG A 137 7.85 -8.17 -3.27
N GLN A 138 6.83 -7.98 -4.10
CA GLN A 138 6.10 -9.07 -4.75
C GLN A 138 7.03 -9.92 -5.64
N THR A 139 7.87 -9.28 -6.43
CA THR A 139 8.85 -9.98 -7.29
C THR A 139 9.82 -10.83 -6.46
N LEU A 140 10.30 -10.30 -5.33
CA LEU A 140 11.18 -11.07 -4.43
C LEU A 140 10.46 -12.26 -3.80
N GLU A 141 9.23 -12.08 -3.33
CA GLU A 141 8.44 -13.18 -2.75
C GLU A 141 8.10 -14.25 -3.80
N ASP A 142 7.73 -13.84 -5.01
CA ASP A 142 7.47 -14.76 -6.11
C ASP A 142 8.72 -15.59 -6.47
N ARG A 143 9.90 -14.94 -6.47
CA ARG A 143 11.17 -15.64 -6.67
C ARG A 143 11.43 -16.67 -5.57
N LYS A 144 11.23 -16.31 -4.30
CA LYS A 144 11.39 -17.26 -3.17
C LYS A 144 10.45 -18.46 -3.30
N VAL A 145 9.20 -18.25 -3.72
CA VAL A 145 8.23 -19.32 -3.91
C VAL A 145 8.69 -20.27 -5.03
N ILE A 146 9.17 -19.74 -6.15
CA ILE A 146 9.69 -20.54 -7.27
C ILE A 146 10.93 -21.34 -6.85
N GLU A 147 11.87 -20.72 -6.12
CA GLU A 147 13.06 -21.42 -5.61
C GLU A 147 12.71 -22.57 -4.67
N ARG A 148 11.77 -22.36 -3.74
CA ARG A 148 11.29 -23.44 -2.86
C ARG A 148 10.65 -24.57 -3.64
N ALA A 149 9.82 -24.27 -4.64
CA ALA A 149 9.18 -25.28 -5.49
C ALA A 149 10.21 -26.07 -6.32
N LYS A 150 11.27 -25.42 -6.83
CA LYS A 150 12.41 -26.11 -7.46
C LYS A 150 13.07 -27.08 -6.48
N GLY A 151 13.39 -26.60 -5.27
CA GLY A 151 13.98 -27.45 -4.23
C GLY A 151 13.14 -28.69 -3.93
N THR A 152 11.81 -28.55 -3.82
CA THR A 152 10.89 -29.68 -3.65
C THR A 152 10.97 -30.69 -4.80
N LEU A 153 10.98 -30.20 -6.05
CA LEU A 153 11.11 -31.09 -7.21
C LEU A 153 12.44 -31.81 -7.28
N MET A 154 13.53 -31.10 -6.94
CA MET A 154 14.88 -31.70 -6.88
C MET A 154 14.93 -32.81 -5.84
N THR A 155 14.44 -32.56 -4.64
CA THR A 155 14.48 -33.55 -3.55
C THR A 155 13.58 -34.76 -3.83
N ARG A 156 12.36 -34.52 -4.33
CA ARG A 156 11.36 -35.59 -4.50
C ARG A 156 11.60 -36.46 -5.71
N PHE A 157 12.10 -35.88 -6.81
CA PHE A 157 12.26 -36.57 -8.08
C PHE A 157 13.71 -36.76 -8.53
N GLY A 158 14.68 -36.37 -7.69
CA GLY A 158 16.10 -36.48 -8.04
C GLY A 158 16.52 -35.58 -9.19
N LEU A 159 15.80 -34.47 -9.44
CA LEU A 159 16.05 -33.60 -10.58
C LEU A 159 17.20 -32.63 -10.29
N THR A 160 17.92 -32.25 -11.34
CA THR A 160 18.81 -31.11 -11.33
C THR A 160 18.00 -29.81 -11.25
N GLU A 161 18.63 -28.70 -10.88
CA GLU A 161 17.98 -27.39 -10.81
C GLU A 161 17.37 -26.97 -12.16
N ASP A 162 18.10 -27.19 -13.25
CA ASP A 162 17.66 -26.88 -14.61
C ASP A 162 16.43 -27.71 -15.02
N GLU A 163 16.43 -29.00 -14.70
CA GLU A 163 15.28 -29.89 -14.97
C GLU A 163 14.05 -29.50 -14.15
N ALA A 164 14.23 -29.15 -12.86
CA ALA A 164 13.16 -28.67 -12.00
C ALA A 164 12.55 -27.37 -12.53
N PHE A 165 13.40 -26.42 -12.95
CA PHE A 165 12.95 -25.18 -13.58
C PHE A 165 12.19 -25.41 -14.88
N LYS A 166 12.72 -26.24 -15.77
CA LYS A 166 12.05 -26.61 -17.04
C LYS A 166 10.70 -27.28 -16.82
N ARG A 167 10.60 -28.12 -15.79
CA ARG A 167 9.34 -28.78 -15.41
C ARG A 167 8.29 -27.79 -14.91
N LEU A 168 8.67 -26.86 -14.02
CA LEU A 168 7.76 -25.79 -13.57
C LEU A 168 7.32 -24.88 -14.72
N ARG A 169 8.26 -24.50 -15.58
CA ARG A 169 7.97 -23.65 -16.74
C ARG A 169 7.00 -24.33 -17.71
N ARG A 170 7.21 -25.61 -18.01
CA ARG A 170 6.30 -26.39 -18.87
C ARG A 170 4.90 -26.46 -18.28
N ALA A 171 4.76 -26.78 -16.99
CA ALA A 171 3.48 -26.81 -16.30
C ALA A 171 2.78 -25.44 -16.32
N ALA A 172 3.51 -24.34 -16.20
CA ALA A 172 2.99 -22.99 -16.32
C ALA A 172 2.44 -22.69 -17.72
N MET A 173 3.18 -23.10 -18.76
CA MET A 173 2.74 -22.95 -20.16
C MET A 173 1.50 -23.80 -20.47
N ASP A 174 1.49 -25.08 -20.07
CA ASP A 174 0.39 -26.01 -20.31
C ASP A 174 -0.91 -25.57 -19.59
N SER A 175 -0.78 -25.01 -18.38
CA SER A 175 -1.91 -24.49 -17.59
C SER A 175 -2.28 -23.04 -17.91
N ARG A 176 -1.49 -22.33 -18.71
CA ARG A 176 -1.63 -20.88 -18.99
C ARG A 176 -1.65 -20.02 -17.74
N LYS A 177 -0.87 -20.39 -16.74
CA LYS A 177 -0.75 -19.68 -15.47
C LYS A 177 0.66 -19.12 -15.26
N PRO A 178 0.81 -18.04 -14.50
CA PRO A 178 2.13 -17.60 -14.07
C PRO A 178 2.87 -18.71 -13.32
N MET A 179 4.17 -18.82 -13.53
CA MET A 179 5.00 -19.88 -12.93
C MET A 179 4.93 -19.88 -11.39
N VAL A 180 4.77 -18.71 -10.76
CA VAL A 180 4.61 -18.58 -9.31
C VAL A 180 3.31 -19.22 -8.82
N GLU A 181 2.21 -19.17 -9.57
CA GLU A 181 0.96 -19.82 -9.20
C GLU A 181 1.10 -21.34 -9.22
N VAL A 182 1.78 -21.87 -10.24
CA VAL A 182 2.08 -23.29 -10.33
C VAL A 182 3.00 -23.74 -9.20
N ALA A 183 4.01 -22.93 -8.88
CA ALA A 183 4.90 -23.17 -7.76
C ALA A 183 4.17 -23.19 -6.41
N ARG A 184 3.24 -22.25 -6.19
CA ARG A 184 2.38 -22.24 -4.99
C ARG A 184 1.50 -23.47 -4.90
N ALA A 185 0.85 -23.85 -5.98
CA ALA A 185 0.00 -25.05 -6.02
C ALA A 185 0.80 -26.32 -5.68
N LEU A 186 2.02 -26.46 -6.22
CA LEU A 186 2.92 -27.56 -5.89
C LEU A 186 3.23 -27.60 -4.39
N LEU A 187 3.64 -26.46 -3.81
CA LEU A 187 3.99 -26.37 -2.39
C LEU A 187 2.81 -26.67 -1.46
N VAL A 188 1.60 -26.24 -1.82
CA VAL A 188 0.39 -26.56 -1.09
C VAL A 188 0.08 -28.07 -1.15
N SER A 189 0.19 -28.70 -2.33
CA SER A 189 -0.04 -30.13 -2.46
C SER A 189 0.95 -30.97 -1.63
N GLU A 190 2.20 -30.51 -1.51
CA GLU A 190 3.21 -31.18 -0.70
C GLU A 190 2.92 -31.07 0.82
N SER A 191 2.45 -29.91 1.27
CA SER A 191 2.14 -29.70 2.69
C SER A 191 0.95 -30.53 3.19
N VAL A 192 0.13 -31.08 2.27
CA VAL A 192 -1.01 -31.95 2.58
C VAL A 192 -0.62 -33.43 2.59
N ILE A 193 0.50 -33.79 1.95
CA ILE A 193 0.96 -35.19 1.78
C ILE A 193 2.08 -35.56 2.77
N SER A 194 2.70 -34.56 3.40
CA SER A 194 3.75 -34.71 4.42
C SER A 194 3.16 -34.75 5.80
#